data_c950d89d3120483dae3cb50e51aee11c
#
_entry.id   c950d89d3120483dae3cb50e51aee11c
#
_cell.length_a   1.000
_cell.length_b   1.000
_cell.length_c   1.000
_cell.angle_alpha   90.00
_cell.angle_beta   90.00
_cell.angle_gamma   90.00
#
_symmetry.space_group_name_H-M   'P 1'
#
loop_
_entity.id
_entity.type
_entity.pdbx_description
1 polymer ?
#
loop_
_entity_poly.entity_id
_entity_poly.type
_entity_poly.pdbx_seq_one_letter_code
_entity_poly.pdbx_strand_id
1 'polypeptide(L)'
;YQAEPVYEPLAIGGLNTLKDVYEFEPIPYELDAKYRKHVLGGQGNMWTEYMTTFNHVQYMLLPRMPALAEALWTKSELKNWESFTKRLKPIKDQWAKDSIAYGPEHRGMRFSMINKDGRAFIQMAGEVTNASIVYTTNQADPTPFDSVYKNPIALRNNMQIRAQWMRNDSLIYPTPVVQDFTYHLGVEAEVKWEQGPSAKYPAEGLNSVVNGIKGDLNLSKNWMGAEGTNMSCVLEWKEPRFMSTVDLKYFHAPQSWVFLPDSVEVFGSADGKTFKPLATVPVGTLGEPENPKAVRNAVAAFTGQYLRKIRVVTHSILKCPEGHVAAGEKAWVFMDECQIK
;
A
#
# COMPACT_ATOMS: atom_id res chain seq x y z
N TYR A 1 -7.89 6.23 11.12
CA TYR A 1 -8.13 4.97 11.81
C TYR A 1 -6.87 4.15 11.91
N GLN A 2 -6.76 3.43 13.01
CA GLN A 2 -5.54 2.87 13.57
C GLN A 2 -5.44 1.38 13.49
N ALA A 3 -6.40 0.74 12.87
CA ALA A 3 -6.53 -0.67 13.05
C ALA A 3 -5.84 -1.41 11.94
N GLU A 4 -5.03 -2.36 12.32
CA GLU A 4 -4.77 -3.49 11.45
C GLU A 4 -6.08 -4.30 11.38
N PRO A 5 -6.69 -4.51 10.22
CA PRO A 5 -7.96 -5.23 10.11
C PRO A 5 -7.94 -6.63 10.72
N VAL A 6 -6.74 -7.24 10.83
CA VAL A 6 -6.54 -8.55 11.48
C VAL A 6 -6.79 -8.49 12.99
N TYR A 7 -6.56 -7.34 13.63
CA TYR A 7 -6.69 -7.19 15.09
C TYR A 7 -7.86 -6.33 15.51
N GLU A 8 -8.35 -5.51 14.59
CA GLU A 8 -9.46 -4.59 14.79
C GLU A 8 -10.46 -4.73 13.62
N PRO A 9 -11.11 -5.89 13.48
CA PRO A 9 -11.93 -6.21 12.29
C PRO A 9 -13.12 -5.29 12.08
N LEU A 10 -13.52 -4.54 13.11
CA LEU A 10 -14.61 -3.56 13.02
C LEU A 10 -14.13 -2.15 12.64
N ALA A 11 -12.84 -1.90 12.55
CA ALA A 11 -12.36 -0.59 12.14
C ALA A 11 -12.62 -0.34 10.66
N ILE A 12 -13.19 0.82 10.35
CA ILE A 12 -13.55 1.23 9.00
C ILE A 12 -12.36 1.90 8.34
N GLY A 13 -11.58 1.12 7.63
CA GLY A 13 -10.50 1.60 6.76
C GLY A 13 -9.24 2.07 7.45
N GLY A 14 -8.18 2.16 6.69
CA GLY A 14 -6.90 2.77 6.96
C GLY A 14 -6.12 2.26 8.18
N LEU A 15 -4.83 2.08 7.98
CA LEU A 15 -3.90 1.82 9.06
C LEU A 15 -3.05 3.08 9.27
N ASN A 16 -3.22 3.76 10.40
CA ASN A 16 -2.31 4.81 10.85
C ASN A 16 -1.40 4.26 11.94
N THR A 17 -0.16 4.02 11.61
CA THR A 17 0.83 3.56 12.56
C THR A 17 1.22 4.66 13.54
N LEU A 18 1.87 4.29 14.64
CA LEU A 18 2.44 5.27 15.56
C LEU A 18 3.44 6.19 14.83
N LYS A 19 4.20 5.63 13.90
CA LYS A 19 5.19 6.37 13.12
C LYS A 19 4.54 7.30 12.09
N ASP A 20 3.48 6.86 11.42
CA ASP A 20 2.73 7.73 10.50
C ASP A 20 2.19 8.97 11.23
N VAL A 21 1.70 8.79 12.47
CA VAL A 21 1.25 9.92 13.30
C VAL A 21 2.42 10.80 13.74
N TYR A 22 3.56 10.21 14.09
CA TYR A 22 4.76 10.96 14.46
C TYR A 22 5.35 11.76 13.29
N GLU A 23 5.30 11.21 12.08
CA GLU A 23 5.79 11.83 10.85
C GLU A 23 4.77 12.82 10.25
N PHE A 24 3.55 12.88 10.78
CA PHE A 24 2.54 13.82 10.32
C PHE A 24 3.07 15.25 10.29
N GLU A 25 2.88 15.96 9.16
CA GLU A 25 3.21 17.34 8.98
C GLU A 25 1.90 18.14 8.80
N PRO A 26 1.54 19.02 9.78
CA PRO A 26 0.30 19.75 9.73
C PRO A 26 0.25 20.80 8.63
N ILE A 27 1.40 21.25 8.13
CA ILE A 27 1.50 22.23 7.04
C ILE A 27 1.83 21.48 5.75
N PRO A 28 0.84 21.32 4.81
CA PRO A 28 1.13 20.69 3.52
C PRO A 28 2.29 21.41 2.82
N TYR A 29 3.24 20.66 2.28
CA TYR A 29 4.42 21.26 1.65
C TYR A 29 4.06 22.03 0.38
N GLU A 30 2.94 21.70 -0.28
CA GLU A 30 2.40 22.42 -1.43
C GLU A 30 1.78 23.78 -1.05
N LEU A 31 1.54 24.01 0.24
CA LEU A 31 0.93 25.26 0.68
C LEU A 31 1.90 26.42 0.53
N ASP A 32 1.51 27.42 -0.25
CA ASP A 32 2.27 28.67 -0.43
C ASP A 32 2.63 29.27 0.93
N ALA A 33 3.88 29.69 1.10
CA ALA A 33 4.43 30.20 2.36
C ALA A 33 3.59 31.32 2.99
N LYS A 34 2.95 32.17 2.16
CA LYS A 34 2.09 33.28 2.63
C LYS A 34 0.84 32.81 3.39
N TYR A 35 0.39 31.55 3.12
CA TYR A 35 -0.81 30.99 3.76
C TYR A 35 -0.47 30.07 4.94
N ARG A 36 0.78 29.65 5.14
CA ARG A 36 1.19 28.72 6.22
C ARG A 36 0.81 29.24 7.61
N LYS A 37 0.82 30.56 7.81
CA LYS A 37 0.39 31.21 9.06
C LYS A 37 -1.06 30.96 9.46
N HIS A 38 -1.90 30.48 8.54
CA HIS A 38 -3.30 30.16 8.81
C HIS A 38 -3.50 28.72 9.26
N VAL A 39 -2.48 27.88 9.20
CA VAL A 39 -2.50 26.55 9.79
C VAL A 39 -2.14 26.69 11.26
N LEU A 40 -3.14 26.56 12.15
CA LEU A 40 -2.97 26.79 13.58
C LEU A 40 -2.53 25.53 14.35
N GLY A 41 -2.58 24.39 13.72
CA GLY A 41 -2.21 23.10 14.30
C GLY A 41 -2.93 21.95 13.64
N GLY A 42 -3.05 20.82 14.34
CA GLY A 42 -3.76 19.61 13.91
C GLY A 42 -4.56 19.01 15.04
N GLN A 43 -5.44 18.09 14.70
CA GLN A 43 -6.23 17.34 15.69
C GLN A 43 -6.34 15.86 15.31
N GLY A 44 -6.42 15.00 16.31
CA GLY A 44 -6.81 13.60 16.15
C GLY A 44 -8.26 13.41 16.56
N ASN A 45 -9.09 12.92 15.64
CA ASN A 45 -10.49 12.62 15.95
C ASN A 45 -10.64 11.17 16.40
N MET A 46 -11.41 10.97 17.48
CA MET A 46 -11.75 9.65 17.98
C MET A 46 -13.22 9.34 17.64
N TRP A 47 -13.38 8.49 16.63
CA TRP A 47 -14.71 8.02 16.20
C TRP A 47 -15.04 6.72 16.93
N THR A 48 -16.07 6.75 17.77
CA THR A 48 -16.31 5.70 18.77
C THR A 48 -17.42 4.71 18.39
N GLU A 49 -17.88 4.69 17.15
CA GLU A 49 -18.98 3.83 16.68
C GLU A 49 -18.76 2.35 17.01
N TYR A 50 -17.50 1.91 17.01
CA TYR A 50 -17.12 0.52 17.28
C TYR A 50 -16.32 0.35 18.58
N MET A 51 -16.20 1.40 19.40
CA MET A 51 -15.48 1.36 20.68
C MET A 51 -16.46 1.30 21.83
N THR A 52 -16.70 0.11 22.33
CA THR A 52 -17.75 -0.17 23.34
C THR A 52 -17.32 0.12 24.76
N THR A 53 -16.02 0.29 25.05
CA THR A 53 -15.50 0.51 26.39
C THR A 53 -14.46 1.63 26.41
N PHE A 54 -14.28 2.27 27.57
CA PHE A 54 -13.25 3.29 27.74
C PHE A 54 -11.82 2.73 27.55
N ASN A 55 -11.59 1.50 27.99
CA ASN A 55 -10.30 0.83 27.74
C ASN A 55 -10.03 0.66 26.25
N HIS A 56 -11.05 0.39 25.43
CA HIS A 56 -10.90 0.35 23.97
C HIS A 56 -10.57 1.72 23.39
N VAL A 57 -11.17 2.80 23.90
CA VAL A 57 -10.82 4.17 23.53
C VAL A 57 -9.36 4.49 23.87
N GLN A 58 -8.92 4.15 25.09
CA GLN A 58 -7.52 4.32 25.51
C GLN A 58 -6.57 3.54 24.62
N TYR A 59 -6.86 2.27 24.33
CA TYR A 59 -6.08 1.40 23.45
C TYR A 59 -5.92 1.99 22.04
N MET A 60 -6.98 2.53 21.49
CA MET A 60 -6.98 3.13 20.15
C MET A 60 -6.27 4.51 20.12
N LEU A 61 -6.33 5.27 21.20
CA LEU A 61 -5.76 6.60 21.32
C LEU A 61 -4.27 6.55 21.64
N LEU A 62 -3.86 5.70 22.55
CA LEU A 62 -2.49 5.61 23.04
C LEU A 62 -1.73 4.48 22.31
N PRO A 63 -0.47 4.67 21.96
CA PRO A 63 0.42 5.81 22.23
C PRO A 63 0.41 6.90 21.14
N ARG A 64 -0.57 6.96 20.25
CA ARG A 64 -0.59 7.92 19.12
C ARG A 64 -0.80 9.37 19.56
N MET A 65 -1.53 9.60 20.63
CA MET A 65 -1.72 10.96 21.17
C MET A 65 -0.40 11.65 21.53
N PRO A 66 0.55 11.04 22.27
CA PRO A 66 1.88 11.61 22.43
C PRO A 66 2.65 11.83 21.12
N ALA A 67 2.48 10.94 20.14
CA ALA A 67 3.11 11.13 18.83
C ALA A 67 2.55 12.36 18.10
N LEU A 68 1.24 12.53 18.10
CA LEU A 68 0.60 13.73 17.54
C LEU A 68 1.04 14.98 18.28
N ALA A 69 1.08 14.94 19.61
CA ALA A 69 1.57 16.07 20.39
C ALA A 69 2.99 16.47 19.98
N GLU A 70 3.91 15.52 19.87
CA GLU A 70 5.28 15.83 19.43
C GLU A 70 5.33 16.30 17.97
N ALA A 71 4.52 15.73 17.09
CA ALA A 71 4.42 16.16 15.69
C ALA A 71 3.98 17.63 15.56
N LEU A 72 3.12 18.10 16.47
CA LEU A 72 2.60 19.49 16.46
C LEU A 72 3.51 20.49 17.18
N TRP A 73 4.28 20.07 18.17
CA TRP A 73 5.11 20.95 19.01
C TRP A 73 6.59 20.96 18.58
N THR A 74 7.05 19.98 17.80
CA THR A 74 8.44 19.87 17.37
C THR A 74 8.55 20.22 15.89
N LYS A 75 9.48 21.11 15.56
CA LYS A 75 9.78 21.42 14.16
C LYS A 75 10.21 20.14 13.41
N SER A 76 9.81 20.03 12.16
CA SER A 76 10.01 18.82 11.33
C SER A 76 11.48 18.35 11.30
N GLU A 77 12.40 19.31 11.16
CA GLU A 77 13.84 19.07 11.12
C GLU A 77 14.47 18.62 12.47
N LEU A 78 13.72 18.78 13.56
CA LEU A 78 14.16 18.35 14.92
C LEU A 78 13.51 17.05 15.36
N LYS A 79 12.57 16.49 14.57
CA LYS A 79 11.93 15.22 14.89
C LYS A 79 12.98 14.09 14.85
N ASN A 80 12.98 13.24 15.87
CA ASN A 80 13.88 12.08 15.96
C ASN A 80 13.13 10.89 16.54
N TRP A 81 12.80 9.93 15.68
CA TRP A 81 12.02 8.74 16.02
C TRP A 81 12.62 7.91 17.15
N GLU A 82 13.93 7.67 17.11
CA GLU A 82 14.60 6.87 18.16
C GLU A 82 14.54 7.56 19.53
N SER A 83 14.74 8.88 19.55
CA SER A 83 14.61 9.67 20.77
C SER A 83 13.17 9.64 21.29
N PHE A 84 12.18 9.79 20.40
CA PHE A 84 10.77 9.71 20.77
C PHE A 84 10.41 8.36 21.39
N THR A 85 10.77 7.25 20.75
CA THR A 85 10.46 5.90 21.25
C THR A 85 11.15 5.60 22.57
N LYS A 86 12.39 6.09 22.78
CA LYS A 86 13.07 5.98 24.07
C LYS A 86 12.34 6.72 25.19
N ARG A 87 11.85 7.93 24.92
CA ARG A 87 11.08 8.74 25.88
C ARG A 87 9.67 8.21 26.11
N LEU A 88 9.08 7.57 25.11
CA LEU A 88 7.76 6.94 25.22
C LEU A 88 7.77 5.73 26.15
N LYS A 89 8.89 5.00 26.23
CA LYS A 89 8.99 3.78 27.04
C LYS A 89 8.62 3.99 28.53
N PRO A 90 9.22 4.92 29.29
CA PRO A 90 8.85 5.13 30.70
C PRO A 90 7.39 5.61 30.85
N ILE A 91 6.82 6.31 29.87
CA ILE A 91 5.42 6.70 29.87
C ILE A 91 4.53 5.47 29.78
N LYS A 92 4.84 4.53 28.89
CA LYS A 92 4.13 3.25 28.76
C LYS A 92 4.25 2.40 30.02
N ASP A 93 5.44 2.36 30.61
CA ASP A 93 5.69 1.66 31.87
C ASP A 93 4.82 2.24 33.02
N GLN A 94 4.57 3.57 33.01
CA GLN A 94 3.67 4.21 33.97
C GLN A 94 2.20 3.89 33.66
N TRP A 95 1.78 3.95 32.38
CA TRP A 95 0.41 3.55 31.99
C TRP A 95 0.08 2.13 32.41
N ALA A 96 1.03 1.21 32.25
CA ALA A 96 0.84 -0.17 32.70
C ALA A 96 0.60 -0.27 34.22
N LYS A 97 1.32 0.52 35.03
CA LYS A 97 1.12 0.58 36.49
C LYS A 97 -0.23 1.18 36.86
N ASP A 98 -0.68 2.17 36.10
CA ASP A 98 -1.94 2.89 36.33
C ASP A 98 -3.13 2.15 35.69
N SER A 99 -2.94 0.95 35.15
CA SER A 99 -3.95 0.15 34.45
C SER A 99 -4.60 0.89 33.28
N ILE A 100 -3.89 1.82 32.65
CA ILE A 100 -4.32 2.52 31.45
C ILE A 100 -4.05 1.61 30.23
N ALA A 101 -5.08 1.28 29.47
CA ALA A 101 -4.94 0.51 28.25
C ALA A 101 -4.22 1.33 27.18
N TYR A 102 -3.29 0.72 26.47
CA TYR A 102 -2.66 1.32 25.30
C TYR A 102 -2.41 0.26 24.23
N GLY A 103 -2.49 0.67 22.97
CA GLY A 103 -2.20 -0.19 21.84
C GLY A 103 -0.73 -0.66 21.86
N PRO A 104 -0.43 -1.83 21.33
CA PRO A 104 0.95 -2.28 21.18
C PRO A 104 1.74 -1.31 20.32
N GLU A 105 3.05 -1.32 20.49
CA GLU A 105 3.95 -0.82 19.45
C GLU A 105 3.54 -1.54 18.17
N HIS A 106 3.39 -0.76 17.12
CA HIS A 106 2.84 -1.28 15.89
C HIS A 106 3.62 -2.52 15.46
N ARG A 107 2.91 -3.61 15.19
CA ARG A 107 3.49 -4.82 14.57
C ARG A 107 4.03 -4.53 13.17
N GLY A 108 3.86 -3.30 12.69
CA GLY A 108 4.12 -2.76 11.38
C GLY A 108 5.34 -3.34 10.72
N MET A 109 5.12 -4.51 10.16
CA MET A 109 6.06 -5.09 9.24
C MET A 109 5.63 -4.63 7.85
N ARG A 110 6.47 -3.86 7.21
CA ARG A 110 6.27 -3.44 5.83
C ARG A 110 7.02 -4.38 4.92
N PHE A 111 6.34 -4.81 3.88
CA PHE A 111 6.93 -5.57 2.80
C PHE A 111 7.06 -4.65 1.59
N SER A 112 8.21 -4.63 0.99
CA SER A 112 8.43 -3.90 -0.27
C SER A 112 9.15 -4.77 -1.27
N MET A 113 8.85 -4.56 -2.55
CA MET A 113 9.58 -5.20 -3.64
C MET A 113 10.71 -4.29 -4.09
N ILE A 114 11.91 -4.84 -4.19
CA ILE A 114 13.04 -4.17 -4.79
C ILE A 114 13.55 -4.96 -5.99
N ASN A 115 13.87 -4.26 -7.06
CA ASN A 115 14.56 -4.82 -8.22
C ASN A 115 16.06 -4.56 -8.09
N LYS A 116 16.85 -5.61 -8.16
CA LYS A 116 18.31 -5.52 -8.19
C LYS A 116 18.83 -6.35 -9.36
N ASP A 117 19.42 -5.68 -10.33
CA ASP A 117 19.98 -6.30 -11.55
C ASP A 117 18.97 -7.16 -12.33
N GLY A 118 17.71 -6.71 -12.44
CA GLY A 118 16.65 -7.43 -13.16
C GLY A 118 16.15 -8.67 -12.41
N ARG A 119 16.32 -8.72 -11.08
CA ARG A 119 15.80 -9.76 -10.20
C ARG A 119 14.97 -9.14 -9.08
N ALA A 120 13.86 -9.76 -8.76
CA ALA A 120 12.97 -9.33 -7.71
C ALA A 120 13.39 -9.84 -6.33
N PHE A 121 13.36 -8.97 -5.33
CA PHE A 121 13.61 -9.33 -3.94
C PHE A 121 12.58 -8.68 -3.04
N ILE A 122 12.16 -9.42 -2.04
CA ILE A 122 11.27 -8.94 -0.98
C ILE A 122 12.11 -8.38 0.14
N GLN A 123 11.87 -7.13 0.50
CA GLN A 123 12.46 -6.48 1.65
C GLN A 123 11.43 -6.38 2.76
N MET A 124 11.83 -6.75 3.97
CA MET A 124 11.05 -6.56 5.19
C MET A 124 11.66 -5.44 6.02
N ALA A 125 10.81 -4.55 6.48
CA ALA A 125 11.19 -3.48 7.40
C ALA A 125 10.11 -3.32 8.47
N GLY A 126 10.44 -2.71 9.58
CA GLY A 126 9.45 -2.40 10.59
C GLY A 126 9.98 -1.52 11.69
N GLU A 127 9.11 -1.22 12.65
CA GLU A 127 9.28 -0.13 13.60
C GLU A 127 9.56 -0.60 15.04
N VAL A 128 9.59 -1.93 15.25
CA VAL A 128 9.84 -2.46 16.61
C VAL A 128 11.31 -2.34 16.96
N THR A 129 11.61 -1.48 17.92
CA THR A 129 12.98 -1.19 18.37
C THR A 129 13.59 -2.38 19.12
N ASN A 130 14.89 -2.62 18.89
CA ASN A 130 15.64 -3.70 19.54
C ASN A 130 15.00 -5.09 19.35
N ALA A 131 14.46 -5.35 18.18
CA ALA A 131 13.88 -6.63 17.80
C ALA A 131 14.39 -7.07 16.43
N SER A 132 14.42 -8.38 16.23
CA SER A 132 14.71 -9.02 14.95
C SER A 132 13.41 -9.53 14.33
N ILE A 133 13.39 -9.70 13.02
CA ILE A 133 12.31 -10.37 12.32
C ILE A 133 12.73 -11.83 12.12
N VAL A 134 11.91 -12.77 12.60
CA VAL A 134 12.00 -14.19 12.24
C VAL A 134 10.91 -14.52 11.24
N TYR A 135 11.19 -15.40 10.29
CA TYR A 135 10.24 -15.68 9.22
C TYR A 135 10.33 -17.12 8.71
N THR A 136 9.25 -17.55 8.07
CA THR A 136 9.14 -18.81 7.32
C THR A 136 8.55 -18.55 5.93
N THR A 137 8.79 -19.50 5.01
CA THR A 137 8.22 -19.50 3.66
C THR A 137 7.51 -20.82 3.33
N ASN A 138 7.33 -21.68 4.33
CA ASN A 138 6.73 -23.02 4.25
C ASN A 138 5.30 -23.09 4.81
N GLN A 139 4.65 -21.93 4.98
CA GLN A 139 3.31 -21.76 5.54
C GLN A 139 3.16 -22.10 7.04
N ALA A 140 4.22 -22.51 7.72
CA ALA A 140 4.22 -22.68 9.17
C ALA A 140 4.43 -21.32 9.86
N ASP A 141 3.85 -21.16 11.05
CA ASP A 141 4.11 -19.98 11.87
C ASP A 141 5.57 -19.96 12.36
N PRO A 142 6.25 -18.81 12.31
CA PRO A 142 7.62 -18.71 12.78
C PRO A 142 7.76 -19.01 14.26
N THR A 143 8.84 -19.67 14.60
CA THR A 143 9.33 -19.88 15.97
C THR A 143 10.61 -19.07 16.20
N PRO A 144 11.08 -18.92 17.45
CA PRO A 144 12.36 -18.27 17.72
C PRO A 144 13.58 -18.94 17.07
N PHE A 145 13.44 -20.19 16.63
CA PHE A 145 14.52 -20.98 16.01
C PHE A 145 14.54 -20.90 14.49
N ASP A 146 13.55 -20.24 13.88
CA ASP A 146 13.48 -20.07 12.43
C ASP A 146 14.42 -18.97 11.92
N SER A 147 14.44 -18.77 10.61
CA SER A 147 15.35 -17.85 9.94
C SER A 147 15.18 -16.41 10.42
N VAL A 148 16.27 -15.78 10.86
CA VAL A 148 16.30 -14.36 11.17
C VAL A 148 16.52 -13.58 9.87
N TYR A 149 15.66 -12.62 9.58
CA TYR A 149 15.78 -11.76 8.42
C TYR A 149 17.00 -10.83 8.54
N LYS A 150 17.91 -10.92 7.58
CA LYS A 150 19.12 -10.09 7.49
C LYS A 150 19.29 -9.43 6.14
N ASN A 151 18.80 -10.09 5.08
CA ASN A 151 18.96 -9.66 3.70
C ASN A 151 17.64 -9.86 2.92
N PRO A 152 17.41 -9.07 1.86
CA PRO A 152 16.25 -9.25 1.01
C PRO A 152 16.11 -10.68 0.45
N ILE A 153 14.89 -11.18 0.42
CA ILE A 153 14.56 -12.56 0.02
C ILE A 153 14.26 -12.56 -1.48
N ALA A 154 14.94 -13.41 -2.26
CA ALA A 154 14.69 -13.51 -3.69
C ALA A 154 13.30 -14.08 -3.98
N LEU A 155 12.51 -13.38 -4.79
CA LEU A 155 11.22 -13.84 -5.29
C LEU A 155 11.44 -14.50 -6.67
N ARG A 156 11.29 -15.81 -6.75
CA ARG A 156 11.45 -16.60 -8.00
C ARG A 156 10.21 -17.39 -8.38
N ASN A 157 9.32 -17.60 -7.44
CA ASN A 157 8.04 -18.29 -7.55
C ASN A 157 7.05 -17.65 -6.59
N ASN A 158 5.76 -17.96 -6.71
CA ASN A 158 4.78 -17.55 -5.72
C ASN A 158 5.23 -17.97 -4.33
N MET A 159 5.13 -17.06 -3.38
CA MET A 159 5.63 -17.26 -2.02
C MET A 159 4.68 -16.63 -1.01
N GLN A 160 4.44 -17.33 0.10
CA GLN A 160 3.85 -16.74 1.29
C GLN A 160 4.96 -16.56 2.32
N ILE A 161 5.10 -15.35 2.85
CA ILE A 161 5.97 -15.08 3.98
C ILE A 161 5.08 -14.95 5.22
N ARG A 162 5.45 -15.68 6.27
CA ARG A 162 4.90 -15.53 7.62
C ARG A 162 6.03 -15.02 8.50
N ALA A 163 5.86 -13.86 9.10
CA ALA A 163 6.95 -13.18 9.81
C ALA A 163 6.50 -12.65 11.16
N GLN A 164 7.40 -12.68 12.14
CA GLN A 164 7.16 -12.21 13.48
C GLN A 164 8.34 -11.43 14.06
N TRP A 165 8.05 -10.57 14.99
CA TRP A 165 9.05 -9.89 15.78
C TRP A 165 9.54 -10.77 16.93
N MET A 166 10.87 -10.83 17.08
CA MET A 166 11.55 -11.55 18.16
C MET A 166 12.45 -10.62 18.95
N ARG A 167 12.44 -10.75 20.28
CA ARG A 167 13.35 -10.06 21.20
C ARG A 167 13.75 -11.02 22.31
N ASN A 168 15.07 -11.11 22.61
CA ASN A 168 15.61 -12.00 23.62
C ASN A 168 15.11 -13.45 23.45
N ASP A 169 15.23 -13.98 22.23
CA ASP A 169 14.81 -15.34 21.85
C ASP A 169 13.34 -15.68 22.16
N SER A 170 12.49 -14.65 22.23
CA SER A 170 11.06 -14.81 22.45
C SER A 170 10.27 -14.01 21.42
N LEU A 171 9.18 -14.57 20.90
CA LEU A 171 8.27 -13.87 20.01
C LEU A 171 7.53 -12.79 20.80
N ILE A 172 7.45 -11.59 20.22
CA ILE A 172 6.84 -10.43 20.89
C ILE A 172 5.31 -10.49 20.79
N TYR A 173 4.79 -11.03 19.69
CA TYR A 173 3.35 -11.08 19.43
C TYR A 173 2.86 -12.52 19.25
N PRO A 174 1.57 -12.80 19.53
CA PRO A 174 1.04 -14.17 19.45
C PRO A 174 0.81 -14.68 18.03
N THR A 175 0.67 -13.79 17.04
CA THR A 175 0.35 -14.16 15.66
C THR A 175 1.33 -13.53 14.67
N PRO A 176 1.67 -14.22 13.57
CA PRO A 176 2.54 -13.68 12.53
C PRO A 176 1.82 -12.65 11.65
N VAL A 177 2.60 -11.78 11.03
CA VAL A 177 2.18 -11.03 9.85
C VAL A 177 2.35 -11.96 8.65
N VAL A 178 1.30 -12.09 7.83
CA VAL A 178 1.29 -12.97 6.67
C VAL A 178 1.14 -12.13 5.40
N GLN A 179 2.03 -12.37 4.44
CA GLN A 179 1.97 -11.69 3.15
C GLN A 179 2.21 -12.68 2.01
N ASP A 180 1.27 -12.71 1.07
CA ASP A 180 1.40 -13.47 -0.17
C ASP A 180 2.07 -12.62 -1.25
N PHE A 181 2.98 -13.24 -1.99
CA PHE A 181 3.63 -12.67 -3.16
C PHE A 181 3.38 -13.55 -4.38
N THR A 182 2.95 -12.92 -5.46
CA THR A 182 2.78 -13.57 -6.76
C THR A 182 3.98 -13.22 -7.65
N TYR A 183 4.71 -14.24 -8.09
CA TYR A 183 5.77 -14.03 -9.08
C TYR A 183 5.17 -13.91 -10.48
N HIS A 184 5.59 -12.90 -11.22
CA HIS A 184 5.37 -12.71 -12.64
C HIS A 184 6.51 -11.84 -13.21
N LEU A 185 6.67 -11.79 -14.53
CA LEU A 185 7.80 -11.06 -15.12
C LEU A 185 7.83 -9.56 -14.77
N GLY A 186 6.67 -8.96 -14.47
CA GLY A 186 6.58 -7.55 -14.08
C GLY A 186 7.39 -7.20 -12.82
N VAL A 187 7.50 -8.11 -11.84
CA VAL A 187 8.29 -7.85 -10.60
C VAL A 187 9.78 -7.65 -10.86
N GLU A 188 10.26 -8.06 -12.04
CA GLU A 188 11.64 -7.86 -12.49
C GLU A 188 11.84 -6.59 -13.33
N ALA A 189 10.76 -5.84 -13.63
CA ALA A 189 10.81 -4.65 -14.46
C ALA A 189 11.15 -3.40 -13.65
N GLU A 190 11.76 -2.43 -14.32
CA GLU A 190 11.77 -1.03 -13.86
C GLU A 190 10.51 -0.34 -14.33
N VAL A 191 9.86 0.41 -13.42
CA VAL A 191 8.60 1.11 -13.70
C VAL A 191 8.88 2.58 -13.95
N LYS A 192 8.37 3.10 -15.05
CA LYS A 192 8.38 4.52 -15.36
C LYS A 192 6.97 5.00 -15.67
N TRP A 193 6.43 5.85 -14.83
CA TRP A 193 5.14 6.47 -15.07
C TRP A 193 5.25 7.62 -16.06
N GLU A 194 4.39 7.61 -17.08
CA GLU A 194 4.15 8.74 -17.98
C GLU A 194 3.01 9.60 -17.43
N GLN A 195 1.99 8.94 -16.85
CA GLN A 195 0.88 9.54 -16.14
C GLN A 195 0.56 8.67 -14.92
N GLY A 196 1.04 9.09 -13.77
CA GLY A 196 1.04 8.30 -12.54
C GLY A 196 -0.21 8.46 -11.67
N PRO A 197 -0.26 7.74 -10.56
CA PRO A 197 -1.31 7.89 -9.56
C PRO A 197 -1.26 9.25 -8.88
N SER A 198 -2.39 9.63 -8.29
CA SER A 198 -2.50 10.80 -7.41
C SER A 198 -1.65 10.61 -6.15
N ALA A 199 -1.09 11.72 -5.64
CA ALA A 199 -0.37 11.71 -4.36
C ALA A 199 -1.25 11.28 -3.16
N LYS A 200 -2.58 11.33 -3.30
CA LYS A 200 -3.51 10.84 -2.28
C LYS A 200 -3.56 9.31 -2.18
N TYR A 201 -3.33 8.62 -3.30
CA TYR A 201 -3.43 7.16 -3.40
C TYR A 201 -2.27 6.57 -4.20
N PRO A 202 -1.05 6.68 -3.68
CA PRO A 202 0.16 6.17 -4.37
C PRO A 202 0.41 4.68 -4.10
N ALA A 203 -0.46 3.99 -3.38
CA ALA A 203 -0.23 2.68 -2.77
C ALA A 203 1.03 2.70 -1.87
N GLU A 204 1.87 1.65 -1.89
CA GLU A 204 3.16 1.61 -1.17
C GLU A 204 4.29 2.28 -2.00
N GLY A 205 3.94 3.06 -3.01
CA GLY A 205 4.85 3.77 -3.92
C GLY A 205 4.67 3.39 -5.39
N LEU A 206 5.40 4.08 -6.25
CA LEU A 206 5.23 3.98 -7.71
C LEU A 206 5.48 2.58 -8.30
N ASN A 207 6.23 1.73 -7.60
CA ASN A 207 6.49 0.36 -8.01
C ASN A 207 5.38 -0.63 -7.58
N SER A 208 4.35 -0.16 -6.86
CA SER A 208 3.24 -1.04 -6.41
C SER A 208 2.52 -1.71 -7.56
N VAL A 209 2.55 -1.14 -8.77
CA VAL A 209 1.97 -1.73 -9.98
C VAL A 209 2.59 -3.09 -10.37
N VAL A 210 3.75 -3.44 -9.83
CA VAL A 210 4.46 -4.70 -10.10
C VAL A 210 5.14 -5.28 -8.85
N ASN A 211 4.55 -5.09 -7.67
CA ASN A 211 5.18 -5.52 -6.41
C ASN A 211 4.84 -6.98 -6.01
N GLY A 212 4.04 -7.67 -6.80
CA GLY A 212 3.62 -9.04 -6.51
C GLY A 212 2.55 -9.16 -5.43
N ILE A 213 2.04 -8.04 -4.89
CA ILE A 213 1.01 -8.01 -3.84
C ILE A 213 -0.31 -7.59 -4.46
N LYS A 214 -1.33 -8.43 -4.33
CA LYS A 214 -2.65 -8.18 -4.92
C LYS A 214 -3.53 -7.38 -3.98
N GLY A 215 -4.20 -6.37 -4.50
CA GLY A 215 -5.29 -5.67 -3.84
C GLY A 215 -6.54 -6.55 -3.67
N ASP A 216 -7.26 -6.31 -2.60
CA ASP A 216 -8.52 -6.98 -2.25
C ASP A 216 -9.72 -6.03 -2.40
N LEU A 217 -10.89 -6.41 -1.88
CA LEU A 217 -12.11 -5.59 -1.89
C LEU A 217 -12.07 -4.39 -0.92
N ASN A 218 -11.00 -4.23 -0.16
CA ASN A 218 -10.77 -3.05 0.65
C ASN A 218 -9.88 -2.08 -0.12
N LEU A 219 -10.18 -0.78 -0.09
CA LEU A 219 -9.29 0.27 -0.57
C LEU A 219 -8.07 0.33 0.37
N SER A 220 -7.26 -0.72 0.29
CA SER A 220 -6.04 -0.87 1.06
C SER A 220 -4.87 -0.11 0.39
N LYS A 221 -3.72 -0.14 1.02
CA LYS A 221 -2.47 0.44 0.52
C LYS A 221 -1.97 -0.12 -0.82
N ASN A 222 -2.59 -1.17 -1.34
CA ASN A 222 -2.17 -1.80 -2.60
C ASN A 222 -2.79 -1.15 -3.84
N TRP A 223 -3.84 -0.34 -3.69
CA TRP A 223 -4.52 0.29 -4.80
C TRP A 223 -3.94 1.67 -5.14
N MET A 224 -3.56 1.86 -6.38
CA MET A 224 -3.13 3.14 -6.92
C MET A 224 -4.29 3.85 -7.59
N GLY A 225 -4.60 5.07 -7.16
CA GLY A 225 -5.74 5.83 -7.65
C GLY A 225 -5.35 7.08 -8.44
N ALA A 226 -6.09 7.36 -9.52
CA ALA A 226 -6.01 8.62 -10.25
C ALA A 226 -7.40 9.23 -10.43
N GLU A 227 -7.51 10.55 -10.30
CA GLU A 227 -8.76 11.29 -10.32
C GLU A 227 -8.90 12.11 -11.61
N GLY A 228 -9.95 11.84 -12.38
CA GLY A 228 -10.27 12.59 -13.59
C GLY A 228 -9.20 12.59 -14.66
N THR A 229 -8.38 11.54 -14.70
CA THR A 229 -7.24 11.42 -15.61
C THR A 229 -6.97 9.97 -15.97
N ASN A 230 -6.29 9.71 -17.08
CA ASN A 230 -5.81 8.40 -17.46
C ASN A 230 -4.59 8.01 -16.59
N MET A 231 -4.21 6.73 -16.65
CA MET A 231 -2.94 6.26 -16.08
C MET A 231 -2.12 5.58 -17.18
N SER A 232 -0.81 5.82 -17.18
CA SER A 232 0.08 5.22 -18.17
C SER A 232 1.47 4.99 -17.58
N CYS A 233 2.00 3.79 -17.78
CA CYS A 233 3.35 3.43 -17.35
C CYS A 233 4.07 2.59 -18.41
N VAL A 234 5.40 2.63 -18.33
CA VAL A 234 6.30 1.79 -19.10
C VAL A 234 7.03 0.87 -18.13
N LEU A 235 6.96 -0.41 -18.40
CA LEU A 235 7.74 -1.46 -17.75
C LEU A 235 8.95 -1.78 -18.63
N GLU A 236 10.16 -1.74 -18.08
CA GLU A 236 11.39 -2.00 -18.83
C GLU A 236 12.21 -3.11 -18.17
N TRP A 237 12.65 -4.08 -18.97
CA TRP A 237 13.54 -5.16 -18.54
C TRP A 237 14.96 -4.93 -19.06
N LYS A 238 15.95 -5.30 -18.26
CA LYS A 238 17.37 -5.24 -18.63
C LYS A 238 17.66 -6.04 -19.91
N GLU A 239 17.06 -7.24 -19.98
CA GLU A 239 17.12 -8.11 -21.16
C GLU A 239 15.70 -8.40 -21.67
N PRO A 240 15.51 -8.63 -22.99
CA PRO A 240 14.21 -8.99 -23.52
C PRO A 240 13.66 -10.25 -22.86
N ARG A 241 12.36 -10.24 -22.54
CA ARG A 241 11.63 -11.38 -21.98
C ARG A 241 10.57 -11.86 -22.95
N PHE A 242 10.34 -13.16 -23.01
CA PHE A 242 9.22 -13.72 -23.76
C PHE A 242 7.91 -13.47 -23.00
N MET A 243 6.94 -12.82 -23.64
CA MET A 243 5.69 -12.39 -23.03
C MET A 243 4.53 -12.61 -23.98
N SER A 244 3.36 -12.91 -23.42
CA SER A 244 2.13 -13.14 -24.18
C SER A 244 0.88 -12.56 -23.53
N THR A 245 0.99 -12.06 -22.30
CA THR A 245 -0.17 -11.60 -21.53
C THR A 245 0.20 -10.47 -20.58
N VAL A 246 -0.66 -9.47 -20.52
CA VAL A 246 -0.71 -8.43 -19.48
C VAL A 246 -2.06 -8.55 -18.77
N ASP A 247 -2.06 -8.81 -17.47
CA ASP A 247 -3.26 -8.95 -16.64
C ASP A 247 -3.26 -7.85 -15.59
N LEU A 248 -4.22 -6.94 -15.66
CA LEU A 248 -4.38 -5.79 -14.78
C LEU A 248 -5.65 -5.94 -13.94
N LYS A 249 -5.62 -5.43 -12.73
CA LYS A 249 -6.79 -5.39 -11.86
C LYS A 249 -7.26 -3.98 -11.62
N TYR A 250 -8.58 -3.83 -11.60
CA TYR A 250 -9.27 -2.58 -11.33
C TYR A 250 -10.29 -2.74 -10.23
N PHE A 251 -10.37 -1.75 -9.36
CA PHE A 251 -11.36 -1.69 -8.30
C PHE A 251 -12.58 -0.90 -8.77
N HIS A 252 -13.76 -1.39 -8.43
CA HIS A 252 -15.03 -0.75 -8.72
C HIS A 252 -15.80 -0.51 -7.42
N ALA A 253 -16.13 0.74 -7.13
CA ALA A 253 -16.93 1.15 -5.99
C ALA A 253 -17.62 2.49 -6.31
N PRO A 254 -18.69 2.50 -7.11
CA PRO A 254 -19.35 3.73 -7.58
C PRO A 254 -19.75 4.66 -6.44
N GLN A 255 -20.26 4.13 -5.34
CA GLN A 255 -20.62 4.93 -4.16
C GLN A 255 -19.45 5.77 -3.60
N SER A 256 -18.20 5.38 -3.91
CA SER A 256 -16.98 6.10 -3.57
C SER A 256 -16.37 6.80 -4.78
N TRP A 257 -17.13 6.98 -5.85
CA TRP A 257 -16.73 7.61 -7.12
C TRP A 257 -15.61 6.87 -7.86
N VAL A 258 -15.45 5.58 -7.58
CA VAL A 258 -14.43 4.71 -8.18
C VAL A 258 -15.06 3.85 -9.26
N PHE A 259 -14.61 4.03 -10.50
CA PHE A 259 -15.15 3.36 -11.65
C PHE A 259 -14.10 2.53 -12.38
N LEU A 260 -14.58 1.54 -13.13
CA LEU A 260 -13.72 0.81 -14.07
C LEU A 260 -13.30 1.73 -15.20
N PRO A 261 -12.10 1.53 -15.80
CA PRO A 261 -11.73 2.25 -17.02
C PRO A 261 -12.58 1.79 -18.22
N ASP A 262 -12.68 2.63 -19.25
CA ASP A 262 -13.31 2.25 -20.50
C ASP A 262 -12.54 1.12 -21.18
N SER A 263 -11.23 1.26 -21.24
CA SER A 263 -10.35 0.30 -21.90
C SER A 263 -8.91 0.36 -21.39
N VAL A 264 -8.16 -0.68 -21.75
CA VAL A 264 -6.72 -0.75 -21.57
C VAL A 264 -6.06 -1.01 -22.90
N GLU A 265 -5.05 -0.23 -23.24
CA GLU A 265 -4.18 -0.46 -24.38
C GLU A 265 -2.80 -0.93 -23.92
N VAL A 266 -2.28 -1.93 -24.62
CA VAL A 266 -0.96 -2.50 -24.37
C VAL A 266 -0.12 -2.38 -25.63
N PHE A 267 1.07 -1.81 -25.47
CA PHE A 267 2.08 -1.66 -26.53
C PHE A 267 3.36 -2.37 -26.11
N GLY A 268 4.04 -2.99 -27.05
CA GLY A 268 5.31 -3.66 -26.83
C GLY A 268 6.46 -3.07 -27.67
N SER A 269 7.66 -3.14 -27.12
CA SER A 269 8.87 -2.75 -27.84
C SER A 269 9.95 -3.81 -27.64
N ALA A 270 10.41 -4.41 -28.74
CA ALA A 270 11.51 -5.37 -28.77
C ALA A 270 12.88 -4.67 -28.69
N ASP A 271 13.03 -3.53 -29.39
CA ASP A 271 14.26 -2.75 -29.48
C ASP A 271 14.45 -1.74 -28.32
N GLY A 272 13.43 -1.61 -27.44
CA GLY A 272 13.41 -0.63 -26.36
C GLY A 272 13.17 0.81 -26.79
N LYS A 273 12.85 1.07 -28.08
CA LYS A 273 12.67 2.41 -28.66
C LYS A 273 11.31 2.56 -29.33
N THR A 274 10.94 1.61 -30.19
CA THR A 274 9.72 1.68 -31.01
C THR A 274 8.63 0.84 -30.40
N PHE A 275 7.51 1.47 -30.03
CA PHE A 275 6.34 0.78 -29.51
C PHE A 275 5.36 0.39 -30.64
N LYS A 276 4.87 -0.83 -30.62
CA LYS A 276 3.83 -1.35 -31.49
C LYS A 276 2.62 -1.77 -30.66
N PRO A 277 1.38 -1.53 -31.13
CA PRO A 277 0.19 -2.00 -30.43
C PRO A 277 0.19 -3.53 -30.36
N LEU A 278 -0.15 -4.07 -29.20
CA LEU A 278 -0.26 -5.51 -28.95
C LEU A 278 -1.73 -5.93 -28.76
N ALA A 279 -2.45 -5.21 -27.91
CA ALA A 279 -3.84 -5.49 -27.61
C ALA A 279 -4.56 -4.24 -27.07
N THR A 280 -5.88 -4.19 -27.32
CA THR A 280 -6.81 -3.27 -26.67
C THR A 280 -7.92 -4.09 -26.04
N VAL A 281 -8.17 -3.86 -24.75
CA VAL A 281 -9.17 -4.61 -23.97
C VAL A 281 -10.21 -3.64 -23.45
N PRO A 282 -11.48 -3.75 -23.87
CA PRO A 282 -12.57 -3.02 -23.24
C PRO A 282 -12.78 -3.61 -21.82
N VAL A 283 -12.85 -2.75 -20.82
CA VAL A 283 -13.12 -3.17 -19.43
C VAL A 283 -14.59 -2.89 -19.10
N GLY A 284 -15.06 -1.69 -19.40
CA GLY A 284 -16.45 -1.30 -19.29
C GLY A 284 -16.96 -1.18 -17.87
N THR A 285 -18.19 -0.71 -17.73
CA THR A 285 -18.88 -0.64 -16.46
C THR A 285 -19.49 -1.99 -16.10
N LEU A 286 -19.42 -2.38 -14.82
CA LEU A 286 -20.29 -3.42 -14.29
C LEU A 286 -21.71 -2.83 -14.26
N GLY A 287 -22.67 -3.52 -14.86
CA GLY A 287 -24.08 -3.15 -14.75
C GLY A 287 -24.50 -2.94 -13.30
N GLU A 288 -25.36 -1.93 -13.09
CA GLU A 288 -25.89 -1.52 -11.78
C GLU A 288 -26.59 -2.66 -11.02
N PRO A 289 -26.88 -2.51 -9.79
CA PRO A 289 -26.18 -2.09 -8.56
C PRO A 289 -26.15 -3.18 -7.49
N GLU A 290 -26.25 -4.48 -7.82
CA GLU A 290 -26.35 -5.56 -6.82
C GLU A 290 -25.01 -5.84 -6.11
N ASN A 291 -23.88 -5.41 -6.69
CA ASN A 291 -22.56 -5.48 -6.07
C ASN A 291 -21.88 -4.10 -6.02
N PRO A 292 -22.02 -3.37 -4.92
CA PRO A 292 -21.47 -2.03 -4.80
C PRO A 292 -19.93 -1.99 -4.83
N LYS A 293 -19.26 -3.13 -4.65
CA LYS A 293 -17.81 -3.25 -4.72
C LYS A 293 -17.41 -4.49 -5.51
N ALA A 294 -16.47 -4.34 -6.44
CA ALA A 294 -15.93 -5.45 -7.21
C ALA A 294 -14.46 -5.22 -7.61
N VAL A 295 -13.75 -6.30 -7.86
CA VAL A 295 -12.46 -6.29 -8.54
C VAL A 295 -12.64 -6.89 -9.92
N ARG A 296 -12.16 -6.21 -10.95
CA ARG A 296 -12.24 -6.64 -12.36
C ARG A 296 -10.84 -6.80 -12.93
N ASN A 297 -10.63 -7.91 -13.63
CA ASN A 297 -9.39 -8.12 -14.39
C ASN A 297 -9.59 -7.63 -15.84
N ALA A 298 -8.58 -6.96 -16.39
CA ALA A 298 -8.40 -6.69 -17.80
C ALA A 298 -7.23 -7.52 -18.32
N VAL A 299 -7.53 -8.56 -19.09
CA VAL A 299 -6.51 -9.49 -19.59
C VAL A 299 -6.24 -9.19 -21.06
N ALA A 300 -5.11 -8.59 -21.35
CA ALA A 300 -4.61 -8.33 -22.69
C ALA A 300 -3.71 -9.50 -23.14
N ALA A 301 -4.26 -10.40 -23.94
CA ALA A 301 -3.52 -11.49 -24.55
C ALA A 301 -3.07 -11.11 -25.97
N PHE A 302 -1.84 -11.49 -26.34
CA PHE A 302 -1.24 -11.24 -27.65
C PHE A 302 -0.32 -12.39 -28.05
N THR A 303 0.08 -12.42 -29.32
CA THR A 303 1.05 -13.42 -29.81
C THR A 303 2.36 -13.28 -29.06
N GLY A 304 2.80 -14.39 -28.45
CA GLY A 304 4.01 -14.45 -27.64
C GLY A 304 5.25 -13.98 -28.43
N GLN A 305 6.01 -13.08 -27.83
CA GLN A 305 7.22 -12.51 -28.44
C GLN A 305 8.19 -11.98 -27.40
N TYR A 306 9.45 -11.80 -27.80
CA TYR A 306 10.46 -11.19 -26.94
C TYR A 306 10.33 -9.67 -26.94
N LEU A 307 10.13 -9.09 -25.76
CA LEU A 307 9.96 -7.66 -25.56
C LEU A 307 10.93 -7.15 -24.49
N ARG A 308 11.46 -5.97 -24.72
CA ARG A 308 12.28 -5.23 -23.75
C ARG A 308 11.45 -4.25 -22.95
N LYS A 309 10.37 -3.71 -23.55
CA LYS A 309 9.43 -2.81 -22.85
C LYS A 309 8.00 -3.16 -23.15
N ILE A 310 7.17 -2.92 -22.17
CA ILE A 310 5.71 -2.85 -22.32
C ILE A 310 5.26 -1.48 -21.84
N ARG A 311 4.42 -0.80 -22.63
CA ARG A 311 3.65 0.37 -22.22
C ARG A 311 2.21 -0.06 -22.01
N VAL A 312 1.65 0.34 -20.86
CA VAL A 312 0.23 0.15 -20.54
C VAL A 312 -0.44 1.51 -20.43
N VAL A 313 -1.57 1.68 -21.09
CA VAL A 313 -2.39 2.88 -21.02
C VAL A 313 -3.78 2.48 -20.55
N THR A 314 -4.20 3.01 -19.41
CA THR A 314 -5.53 2.84 -18.84
C THR A 314 -6.36 4.08 -19.17
N HIS A 315 -7.41 3.91 -19.98
CA HIS A 315 -8.35 4.95 -20.35
C HIS A 315 -9.49 5.04 -19.34
N SER A 316 -9.41 6.01 -18.44
CA SER A 316 -10.43 6.26 -17.42
C SER A 316 -11.66 6.93 -18.03
N ILE A 317 -12.84 6.72 -17.45
CA ILE A 317 -14.07 7.44 -17.82
C ILE A 317 -14.02 8.94 -17.49
N LEU A 318 -12.98 9.39 -16.79
CA LEU A 318 -12.66 10.78 -16.39
C LEU A 318 -13.70 11.45 -15.48
N LYS A 319 -14.98 11.25 -15.74
CA LYS A 319 -16.10 11.87 -15.01
C LYS A 319 -17.11 10.82 -14.58
N CYS A 320 -17.75 11.06 -13.47
CA CYS A 320 -18.85 10.24 -13.00
C CYS A 320 -19.97 10.23 -14.06
N PRO A 321 -20.53 9.04 -14.41
CA PRO A 321 -21.49 8.90 -15.49
C PRO A 321 -22.83 9.55 -15.17
N GLU A 322 -23.64 9.78 -16.22
CA GLU A 322 -25.04 10.21 -16.07
C GLU A 322 -25.82 9.20 -15.22
N GLY A 323 -26.70 9.70 -14.36
CA GLY A 323 -27.45 8.89 -13.39
C GLY A 323 -26.74 8.67 -12.04
N HIS A 324 -25.45 8.93 -11.95
CA HIS A 324 -24.74 8.91 -10.68
C HIS A 324 -25.01 10.20 -9.89
N VAL A 325 -25.06 10.10 -8.53
CA VAL A 325 -25.30 11.24 -7.64
C VAL A 325 -24.32 12.41 -7.86
N ALA A 326 -23.09 12.11 -8.30
CA ALA A 326 -22.05 13.07 -8.62
C ALA A 326 -21.78 13.17 -10.13
N ALA A 327 -22.82 13.04 -10.96
CA ALA A 327 -22.67 13.08 -12.43
C ALA A 327 -21.92 14.33 -12.89
N GLY A 328 -20.92 14.14 -13.76
CA GLY A 328 -20.09 15.22 -14.29
C GLY A 328 -18.87 15.60 -13.42
N GLU A 329 -18.83 15.23 -12.15
CA GLU A 329 -17.66 15.38 -11.30
C GLU A 329 -16.53 14.41 -11.70
N LYS A 330 -15.32 14.68 -11.25
CA LYS A 330 -14.17 13.81 -11.56
C LYS A 330 -14.35 12.41 -10.98
N ALA A 331 -14.20 11.41 -11.83
CA ALA A 331 -14.21 10.01 -11.44
C ALA A 331 -12.81 9.53 -11.04
N TRP A 332 -12.74 8.61 -10.09
CA TRP A 332 -11.53 7.89 -9.74
C TRP A 332 -11.43 6.60 -10.56
N VAL A 333 -10.22 6.27 -10.98
CA VAL A 333 -9.83 4.93 -11.43
C VAL A 333 -8.78 4.39 -10.45
N PHE A 334 -8.96 3.16 -10.00
CA PHE A 334 -7.99 2.48 -9.15
C PHE A 334 -7.49 1.22 -9.83
N MET A 335 -6.18 1.12 -9.97
CA MET A 335 -5.50 -0.07 -10.48
C MET A 335 -4.56 -0.65 -9.43
N ASP A 336 -4.33 -1.94 -9.57
CA ASP A 336 -3.40 -2.73 -8.77
C ASP A 336 -2.38 -3.40 -9.72
N GLU A 337 -1.91 -4.52 -9.35
CA GLU A 337 -0.89 -5.37 -9.96
C GLU A 337 -1.01 -5.54 -11.47
N CYS A 338 0.04 -5.16 -12.19
CA CYS A 338 0.21 -5.42 -13.63
C CYS A 338 1.03 -6.72 -13.81
N GLN A 339 0.34 -7.86 -13.89
CA GLN A 339 0.99 -9.15 -14.03
C GLN A 339 1.38 -9.41 -15.49
N ILE A 340 2.65 -9.65 -15.75
CA ILE A 340 3.21 -9.99 -17.06
C ILE A 340 3.55 -11.47 -17.12
N LYS A 341 3.03 -12.15 -18.16
CA LYS A 341 3.26 -13.59 -18.38
C LYS A 341 3.69 -13.88 -19.80
#